data_ad97556ea7b5223fcc9bac43ff0f5290
#
_entry.id   ad97556ea7b5223fcc9bac43ff0f5290
#
_cell.length_a   1.000
_cell.length_b   1.000
_cell.length_c   1.000
_cell.angle_alpha   90.00
_cell.angle_beta   90.00
_cell.angle_gamma   90.00
#
_symmetry.space_group_name_H-M   'P 1'
#
loop_
_entity.id
_entity.type
_entity.pdbx_description
1 polymer ?
#
loop_
_entity_poly.entity_id
_entity_poly.type
_entity_poly.pdbx_seq_one_letter_code
_entity_poly.pdbx_strand_id
1 'polypeptide(L)'
;MISVAIIVKDGEKYIEECLKSLASFEEVLLLDTGSTDRTMEIARRFENVNIEQREFIGFGPTKNLAAELAAYDWILSVDSDEVITPELSSEIESLSLDDSQVYRFSRHSYYRGRFIKGCGWYPDKILRLYNKRRTGLNDNQVHESVMVKEGMEIVDLNGALKHYPYDSAGSLVTKLQFYSTLFAEQNQGKLKSSPCKAISRGIAAFFKGYVIRRGFLDGYAGFHIAFCQGLATYLKYLKLYEANQKNNFQ
;
A
#
# COMPACT_ATOMS: atom_id res chain seq x y z
N MET A 1 -6.25 -24.20 3.04
CA MET A 1 -6.26 -23.26 4.17
C MET A 1 -5.34 -22.09 3.83
N ILE A 2 -5.71 -20.89 4.23
CA ILE A 2 -5.03 -19.62 3.90
C ILE A 2 -4.75 -18.89 5.21
N SER A 3 -3.52 -18.40 5.39
CA SER A 3 -3.19 -17.44 6.43
C SER A 3 -3.27 -16.03 5.86
N VAL A 4 -3.89 -15.11 6.60
CA VAL A 4 -3.79 -13.68 6.29
C VAL A 4 -2.59 -13.11 7.03
N ALA A 5 -1.69 -12.45 6.31
CA ALA A 5 -0.51 -11.81 6.90
C ALA A 5 -0.64 -10.28 6.86
N ILE A 6 -0.58 -9.66 8.04
CA ILE A 6 -0.71 -8.21 8.22
C ILE A 6 0.51 -7.70 8.96
N ILE A 7 1.11 -6.60 8.49
CA ILE A 7 2.07 -5.83 9.27
C ILE A 7 1.39 -4.55 9.76
N VAL A 8 1.67 -4.14 11.00
CA VAL A 8 1.02 -2.96 11.58
C VAL A 8 1.97 -2.15 12.46
N LYS A 9 1.75 -0.84 12.45
CA LYS A 9 2.23 0.10 13.46
C LYS A 9 1.22 1.22 13.60
N ASP A 10 0.69 1.43 14.82
CA ASP A 10 -0.27 2.49 15.16
C ASP A 10 -1.48 2.51 14.21
N GLY A 11 -2.17 1.36 14.10
CA GLY A 11 -3.31 1.13 13.21
C GLY A 11 -4.68 1.20 13.86
N GLU A 12 -4.82 1.72 15.10
CA GLU A 12 -6.05 1.66 15.91
C GLU A 12 -7.31 2.12 15.17
N LYS A 13 -7.14 3.01 14.18
CA LYS A 13 -8.25 3.61 13.45
C LYS A 13 -9.00 2.65 12.54
N TYR A 14 -8.28 1.72 11.90
CA TYR A 14 -8.85 0.84 10.88
C TYR A 14 -8.72 -0.65 11.20
N ILE A 15 -7.85 -1.01 12.14
CA ILE A 15 -7.54 -2.41 12.42
C ILE A 15 -8.78 -3.23 12.81
N GLU A 16 -9.75 -2.63 13.51
CA GLU A 16 -10.97 -3.34 13.91
C GLU A 16 -11.83 -3.73 12.69
N GLU A 17 -12.02 -2.80 11.73
CA GLU A 17 -12.77 -3.08 10.50
C GLU A 17 -12.00 -4.07 9.60
N CYS A 18 -10.67 -3.92 9.52
CA CYS A 18 -9.81 -4.86 8.81
C CYS A 18 -10.02 -6.28 9.37
N LEU A 19 -9.81 -6.49 10.66
CA LEU A 19 -9.92 -7.80 11.30
C LEU A 19 -11.34 -8.39 11.24
N LYS A 20 -12.38 -7.58 11.37
CA LYS A 20 -13.79 -8.03 11.17
C LYS A 20 -14.01 -8.59 9.77
N SER A 21 -13.40 -8.00 8.75
CA SER A 21 -13.53 -8.49 7.37
C SER A 21 -12.81 -9.81 7.13
N LEU A 22 -11.95 -10.23 8.05
CA LEU A 22 -11.11 -11.43 7.98
C LEU A 22 -11.59 -12.54 8.92
N ALA A 23 -12.77 -12.40 9.51
CA ALA A 23 -13.29 -13.33 10.52
C ALA A 23 -13.55 -14.75 9.99
N SER A 24 -13.69 -14.92 8.67
CA SER A 24 -13.90 -16.24 8.04
C SER A 24 -12.59 -17.00 7.77
N PHE A 25 -11.42 -16.35 7.90
CA PHE A 25 -10.14 -17.01 7.73
C PHE A 25 -9.69 -17.69 9.02
N GLU A 26 -9.09 -18.87 8.90
CA GLU A 26 -8.65 -19.67 10.07
C GLU A 26 -7.52 -18.99 10.84
N GLU A 27 -6.69 -18.20 10.17
CA GLU A 27 -5.55 -17.51 10.78
C GLU A 27 -5.35 -16.13 10.19
N VAL A 28 -5.17 -15.17 11.08
CA VAL A 28 -4.63 -13.84 10.79
C VAL A 28 -3.35 -13.66 11.59
N LEU A 29 -2.20 -13.73 10.93
CA LEU A 29 -0.93 -13.37 11.56
C LEU A 29 -0.77 -11.83 11.52
N LEU A 30 -0.82 -11.22 12.68
CA LEU A 30 -0.60 -9.78 12.86
C LEU A 30 0.81 -9.53 13.39
N LEU A 31 1.69 -9.01 12.54
CA LEU A 31 3.06 -8.65 12.90
C LEU A 31 3.11 -7.18 13.30
N ASP A 32 3.17 -6.93 14.60
CA ASP A 32 3.32 -5.59 15.16
C ASP A 32 4.78 -5.12 15.12
N THR A 33 4.98 -3.91 14.60
CA THR A 33 6.32 -3.30 14.50
C THR A 33 6.54 -2.16 15.49
N GLY A 34 5.89 -2.25 16.64
CA GLY A 34 6.04 -1.33 17.76
C GLY A 34 4.92 -0.29 17.85
N SER A 35 3.67 -0.74 17.83
CA SER A 35 2.51 0.10 18.09
C SER A 35 2.47 0.60 19.51
N THR A 36 2.08 1.86 19.68
CA THR A 36 1.96 2.56 20.97
C THR A 36 0.53 3.00 21.27
N ASP A 37 -0.37 2.86 20.29
CA ASP A 37 -1.80 3.14 20.37
C ASP A 37 -2.60 1.89 20.82
N ARG A 38 -3.91 1.90 20.63
CA ARG A 38 -4.80 0.80 21.02
C ARG A 38 -4.84 -0.37 20.04
N THR A 39 -3.96 -0.40 19.03
CA THR A 39 -3.94 -1.45 18.00
C THR A 39 -3.92 -2.85 18.60
N MET A 40 -3.00 -3.09 19.54
CA MET A 40 -2.85 -4.42 20.15
C MET A 40 -4.00 -4.78 21.11
N GLU A 41 -4.59 -3.80 21.79
CA GLU A 41 -5.80 -4.01 22.60
C GLU A 41 -6.96 -4.49 21.72
N ILE A 42 -7.15 -3.85 20.56
CA ILE A 42 -8.20 -4.21 19.61
C ILE A 42 -7.96 -5.59 19.02
N ALA A 43 -6.75 -5.87 18.57
CA ALA A 43 -6.40 -7.12 17.90
C ALA A 43 -6.63 -8.36 18.79
N ARG A 44 -6.35 -8.26 20.10
CA ARG A 44 -6.56 -9.35 21.09
C ARG A 44 -8.02 -9.77 21.27
N ARG A 45 -8.98 -9.03 20.73
CA ARG A 45 -10.42 -9.35 20.81
C ARG A 45 -10.85 -10.39 19.77
N PHE A 46 -9.98 -10.71 18.81
CA PHE A 46 -10.27 -11.63 17.70
C PHE A 46 -9.57 -12.96 17.94
N GLU A 47 -10.35 -14.05 17.99
CA GLU A 47 -9.87 -15.39 18.33
C GLU A 47 -8.95 -15.99 17.25
N ASN A 48 -9.13 -15.59 15.98
CA ASN A 48 -8.33 -16.07 14.86
C ASN A 48 -7.05 -15.25 14.62
N VAL A 49 -6.73 -14.27 15.50
CA VAL A 49 -5.56 -13.40 15.35
C VAL A 49 -4.40 -13.88 16.22
N ASN A 50 -3.31 -14.24 15.57
CA ASN A 50 -2.01 -14.52 16.18
C ASN A 50 -1.12 -13.28 16.11
N ILE A 51 -0.72 -12.74 17.27
CA ILE A 51 0.09 -11.52 17.35
C ILE A 51 1.55 -11.88 17.55
N GLU A 52 2.39 -11.38 16.66
CA GLU A 52 3.85 -11.42 16.76
C GLU A 52 4.42 -9.99 16.80
N GLN A 53 5.55 -9.80 17.51
CA GLN A 53 6.24 -8.51 17.58
C GLN A 53 7.65 -8.62 17.03
N ARG A 54 8.00 -7.78 16.06
CA ARG A 54 9.34 -7.72 15.46
C ARG A 54 9.68 -6.27 15.10
N GLU A 55 10.95 -6.00 14.92
CA GLU A 55 11.40 -4.71 14.41
C GLU A 55 11.02 -4.55 12.91
N PHE A 56 10.74 -3.33 12.52
CA PHE A 56 10.50 -2.99 11.11
C PHE A 56 11.83 -2.98 10.34
N ILE A 57 11.96 -3.82 9.34
CA ILE A 57 13.17 -3.99 8.51
C ILE A 57 12.95 -3.58 7.03
N GLY A 58 11.87 -2.83 6.76
CA GLY A 58 11.39 -2.46 5.42
C GLY A 58 10.09 -3.17 5.07
N PHE A 59 9.29 -2.59 4.16
CA PHE A 59 7.96 -3.14 3.88
C PHE A 59 8.02 -4.57 3.31
N GLY A 60 8.78 -4.80 2.24
CA GLY A 60 8.92 -6.13 1.64
C GLY A 60 9.47 -7.17 2.61
N PRO A 61 10.64 -6.95 3.21
CA PRO A 61 11.22 -7.87 4.18
C PRO A 61 10.33 -8.16 5.38
N THR A 62 9.65 -7.14 5.96
CA THR A 62 8.75 -7.34 7.11
C THR A 62 7.50 -8.15 6.73
N LYS A 63 6.92 -7.91 5.55
CA LYS A 63 5.79 -8.70 5.04
C LYS A 63 6.20 -10.15 4.72
N ASN A 64 7.39 -10.38 4.19
CA ASN A 64 7.93 -11.73 3.99
C ASN A 64 8.11 -12.45 5.33
N LEU A 65 8.65 -11.77 6.34
CA LEU A 65 8.77 -12.32 7.70
C LEU A 65 7.39 -12.69 8.28
N ALA A 66 6.37 -11.84 8.10
CA ALA A 66 4.99 -12.17 8.50
C ALA A 66 4.47 -13.42 7.77
N ALA A 67 4.73 -13.53 6.47
CA ALA A 67 4.38 -14.71 5.70
C ALA A 67 5.11 -15.99 6.18
N GLU A 68 6.39 -15.90 6.55
CA GLU A 68 7.16 -17.02 7.09
C GLU A 68 6.60 -17.52 8.40
N LEU A 69 6.21 -16.62 9.32
CA LEU A 69 5.65 -16.93 10.62
C LEU A 69 4.21 -17.49 10.57
N ALA A 70 3.48 -17.24 9.50
CA ALA A 70 2.13 -17.74 9.30
C ALA A 70 2.09 -19.27 9.18
N ALA A 71 1.02 -19.91 9.69
CA ALA A 71 0.90 -21.37 9.80
C ALA A 71 0.74 -22.06 8.43
N TYR A 72 0.03 -21.44 7.49
CA TYR A 72 -0.30 -22.07 6.20
C TYR A 72 0.61 -21.58 5.09
N ASP A 73 0.70 -22.36 4.01
CA ASP A 73 1.55 -22.05 2.87
C ASP A 73 0.96 -20.98 1.95
N TRP A 74 -0.37 -20.89 1.89
CA TRP A 74 -1.06 -19.85 1.15
C TRP A 74 -1.21 -18.60 1.99
N ILE A 75 -0.70 -17.49 1.47
CA ILE A 75 -0.65 -16.20 2.14
C ILE A 75 -1.51 -15.19 1.39
N LEU A 76 -2.46 -14.60 2.11
CA LEU A 76 -3.15 -13.40 1.70
C LEU A 76 -2.53 -12.20 2.43
N SER A 77 -1.76 -11.39 1.71
CA SER A 77 -1.13 -10.18 2.28
C SER A 77 -2.13 -9.02 2.28
N VAL A 78 -2.45 -8.50 3.45
CA VAL A 78 -3.40 -7.38 3.65
C VAL A 78 -2.72 -6.30 4.50
N ASP A 79 -2.98 -5.02 4.19
CA ASP A 79 -2.50 -3.91 5.01
C ASP A 79 -3.53 -3.58 6.10
N SER A 80 -3.09 -3.04 7.24
CA SER A 80 -3.96 -2.77 8.40
C SER A 80 -5.03 -1.69 8.16
N ASP A 81 -4.94 -0.96 7.07
CA ASP A 81 -5.91 0.03 6.59
C ASP A 81 -6.72 -0.46 5.37
N GLU A 82 -6.74 -1.79 5.17
CA GLU A 82 -7.47 -2.46 4.09
C GLU A 82 -8.60 -3.33 4.66
N VAL A 83 -9.73 -3.40 3.94
CA VAL A 83 -10.94 -4.18 4.30
C VAL A 83 -11.37 -5.02 3.10
N ILE A 84 -11.42 -6.33 3.28
CA ILE A 84 -11.87 -7.25 2.23
C ILE A 84 -13.39 -7.15 2.09
N THR A 85 -13.91 -7.08 0.85
CA THR A 85 -15.34 -7.14 0.63
C THR A 85 -15.87 -8.57 0.79
N PRO A 86 -17.15 -8.75 1.20
CA PRO A 86 -17.74 -10.09 1.29
C PRO A 86 -17.65 -10.89 -0.01
N GLU A 87 -17.74 -10.20 -1.15
CA GLU A 87 -17.62 -10.84 -2.47
C GLU A 87 -16.20 -11.40 -2.68
N LEU A 88 -15.16 -10.64 -2.30
CA LEU A 88 -13.77 -11.10 -2.41
C LEU A 88 -13.49 -12.25 -1.42
N SER A 89 -14.00 -12.17 -0.18
CA SER A 89 -13.86 -13.24 0.81
C SER A 89 -14.45 -14.54 0.29
N SER A 90 -15.71 -14.51 -0.16
CA SER A 90 -16.40 -15.69 -0.70
C SER A 90 -15.71 -16.24 -1.95
N GLU A 91 -15.19 -15.37 -2.84
CA GLU A 91 -14.46 -15.80 -4.02
C GLU A 91 -13.15 -16.51 -3.63
N ILE A 92 -12.38 -15.96 -2.69
CA ILE A 92 -11.14 -16.57 -2.18
C ILE A 92 -11.41 -17.93 -1.51
N GLU A 93 -12.45 -18.04 -0.69
CA GLU A 93 -12.83 -19.28 0.00
C GLU A 93 -13.24 -20.41 -0.98
N SER A 94 -13.79 -20.03 -2.14
CA SER A 94 -14.22 -20.99 -3.18
C SER A 94 -13.09 -21.43 -4.11
N LEU A 95 -11.87 -20.85 -4.00
CA LEU A 95 -10.78 -21.16 -4.91
C LEU A 95 -10.26 -22.59 -4.75
N SER A 96 -10.07 -23.27 -5.88
CA SER A 96 -9.18 -24.42 -5.96
C SER A 96 -7.75 -23.89 -6.16
N LEU A 97 -7.00 -23.78 -5.05
CA LEU A 97 -5.68 -23.19 -5.03
C LEU A 97 -4.66 -24.05 -5.79
N ASP A 98 -3.91 -23.45 -6.72
CA ASP A 98 -2.89 -24.09 -7.55
C ASP A 98 -1.55 -23.41 -7.33
N ASP A 99 -0.52 -24.15 -6.97
CA ASP A 99 0.85 -23.68 -6.70
C ASP A 99 1.50 -22.88 -7.84
N SER A 100 1.04 -23.10 -9.07
CA SER A 100 1.52 -22.37 -10.25
C SER A 100 0.83 -21.01 -10.43
N GLN A 101 -0.14 -20.67 -9.56
CA GLN A 101 -0.93 -19.47 -9.67
C GLN A 101 -0.63 -18.45 -8.56
N VAL A 102 -0.77 -17.18 -8.92
CA VAL A 102 -0.84 -16.04 -8.01
C VAL A 102 -2.10 -15.23 -8.34
N TYR A 103 -2.76 -14.71 -7.31
CA TYR A 103 -4.08 -14.11 -7.51
C TYR A 103 -4.03 -12.61 -7.33
N ARG A 104 -4.71 -11.92 -8.22
CA ARG A 104 -4.78 -10.46 -8.31
C ARG A 104 -6.23 -10.00 -8.26
N PHE A 105 -6.48 -8.93 -7.54
CA PHE A 105 -7.80 -8.31 -7.45
C PHE A 105 -7.73 -6.79 -7.39
N SER A 106 -8.88 -6.14 -7.49
CA SER A 106 -8.98 -4.70 -7.51
C SER A 106 -8.85 -4.12 -6.09
N ARG A 107 -8.06 -3.05 -5.94
CA ARG A 107 -8.02 -2.23 -4.74
C ARG A 107 -8.77 -0.92 -4.98
N HIS A 108 -9.76 -0.65 -4.15
CA HIS A 108 -10.58 0.54 -4.18
C HIS A 108 -10.13 1.51 -3.09
N SER A 109 -9.40 2.54 -3.46
CA SER A 109 -8.90 3.54 -2.51
C SER A 109 -9.93 4.60 -2.20
N TYR A 110 -10.14 4.85 -0.90
CA TYR A 110 -11.10 5.80 -0.39
C TYR A 110 -10.39 7.05 0.17
N TYR A 111 -11.01 8.19 -0.01
CA TYR A 111 -10.64 9.43 0.64
C TYR A 111 -11.86 10.00 1.36
N ARG A 112 -11.80 10.10 2.69
CA ARG A 112 -12.92 10.56 3.54
C ARG A 112 -14.25 9.87 3.21
N GLY A 113 -14.23 8.54 3.14
CA GLY A 113 -15.42 7.72 2.89
C GLY A 113 -15.89 7.68 1.43
N ARG A 114 -15.25 8.41 0.51
CA ARG A 114 -15.57 8.38 -0.92
C ARG A 114 -14.59 7.54 -1.69
N PHE A 115 -15.07 6.59 -2.48
CA PHE A 115 -14.25 5.86 -3.45
C PHE A 115 -13.78 6.80 -4.55
N ILE A 116 -12.47 6.88 -4.77
CA ILE A 116 -11.83 7.75 -5.77
C ILE A 116 -11.56 6.95 -7.04
N LYS A 117 -12.19 7.37 -8.12
CA LYS A 117 -12.03 6.74 -9.44
C LYS A 117 -11.04 7.47 -10.34
N GLY A 118 -10.87 8.76 -10.12
CA GLY A 118 -9.96 9.62 -10.86
C GLY A 118 -8.54 9.65 -10.32
N CYS A 119 -7.78 10.63 -10.75
CA CYS A 119 -6.41 10.93 -10.32
C CYS A 119 -5.42 9.76 -10.52
N GLY A 120 -5.83 8.67 -11.19
CA GLY A 120 -5.03 7.46 -11.36
C GLY A 120 -5.03 6.54 -10.15
N TRP A 121 -6.01 6.66 -9.26
CA TRP A 121 -6.21 5.75 -8.14
C TRP A 121 -7.01 4.51 -8.55
N TYR A 122 -7.71 4.55 -9.69
CA TYR A 122 -8.45 3.42 -10.23
C TYR A 122 -8.31 3.39 -11.78
N PRO A 123 -8.24 2.21 -12.41
CA PRO A 123 -8.14 0.89 -11.80
C PRO A 123 -6.79 0.66 -11.12
N ASP A 124 -6.80 -0.04 -9.97
CA ASP A 124 -5.60 -0.45 -9.25
C ASP A 124 -5.73 -1.94 -8.92
N LYS A 125 -4.97 -2.77 -9.61
CA LYS A 125 -4.96 -4.23 -9.43
C LYS A 125 -3.68 -4.66 -8.75
N ILE A 126 -3.81 -5.38 -7.63
CA ILE A 126 -2.71 -5.79 -6.77
C ILE A 126 -2.64 -7.30 -6.63
N LEU A 127 -1.43 -7.86 -6.71
CA LEU A 127 -1.17 -9.27 -6.39
C LEU A 127 -1.02 -9.40 -4.88
N ARG A 128 -1.86 -10.23 -4.24
CA ARG A 128 -1.90 -10.33 -2.77
C ARG A 128 -2.05 -11.74 -2.23
N LEU A 129 -2.55 -12.71 -3.04
CA LEU A 129 -2.69 -14.10 -2.63
C LEU A 129 -1.69 -14.96 -3.41
N TYR A 130 -0.83 -15.67 -2.67
CA TYR A 130 0.25 -16.47 -3.23
C TYR A 130 0.67 -17.61 -2.29
N ASN A 131 1.34 -18.63 -2.84
CA ASN A 131 1.96 -19.69 -2.04
C ASN A 131 3.40 -19.27 -1.65
N LYS A 132 3.68 -19.17 -0.33
CA LYS A 132 4.97 -18.73 0.21
C LYS A 132 6.14 -19.67 -0.11
N ARG A 133 5.86 -20.95 -0.39
CA ARG A 133 6.90 -21.90 -0.82
C ARG A 133 7.33 -21.68 -2.28
N ARG A 134 6.51 -21.03 -3.06
CA ARG A 134 6.75 -20.81 -4.50
C ARG A 134 7.30 -19.44 -4.78
N THR A 135 6.80 -18.43 -4.09
CA THR A 135 7.18 -17.02 -4.29
C THR A 135 7.01 -16.22 -2.99
N GLY A 136 7.33 -14.94 -3.05
CA GLY A 136 7.18 -13.95 -1.96
C GLY A 136 7.15 -12.55 -2.52
N LEU A 137 7.20 -11.57 -1.65
CA LEU A 137 7.34 -10.17 -2.05
C LEU A 137 8.83 -9.86 -2.35
N ASN A 138 9.05 -8.88 -3.24
CA ASN A 138 10.40 -8.35 -3.46
C ASN A 138 10.89 -7.58 -2.22
N ASP A 139 12.21 -7.37 -2.12
CA ASP A 139 12.86 -6.70 -0.98
C ASP A 139 12.79 -5.16 -1.06
N ASN A 140 11.87 -4.62 -1.83
CA ASN A 140 11.73 -3.17 -1.95
C ASN A 140 11.33 -2.56 -0.60
N GLN A 141 12.02 -1.47 -0.25
CA GLN A 141 11.72 -0.70 0.96
C GLN A 141 10.35 -0.01 0.91
N VAL A 142 9.89 0.29 -0.32
CA VAL A 142 8.56 0.84 -0.65
C VAL A 142 8.14 0.28 -2.01
N HIS A 143 6.81 0.17 -2.22
CA HIS A 143 6.23 -0.41 -3.45
C HIS A 143 6.62 -1.89 -3.65
N GLU A 144 6.58 -2.64 -2.57
CA GLU A 144 6.73 -4.10 -2.62
C GLU A 144 5.59 -4.74 -3.44
N SER A 145 5.92 -5.83 -4.10
CA SER A 145 4.96 -6.60 -4.90
C SER A 145 5.32 -8.07 -4.88
N VAL A 146 4.31 -8.93 -5.01
CA VAL A 146 4.52 -10.37 -5.18
C VAL A 146 5.29 -10.61 -6.47
N MET A 147 6.36 -11.38 -6.39
CA MET A 147 7.18 -11.74 -7.54
C MET A 147 6.51 -12.85 -8.33
N VAL A 148 6.24 -12.60 -9.61
CA VAL A 148 5.73 -13.63 -10.54
C VAL A 148 6.94 -14.31 -11.16
N LYS A 149 7.20 -15.55 -10.75
CA LYS A 149 8.33 -16.36 -11.29
C LYS A 149 7.94 -17.00 -12.62
N GLU A 150 8.93 -17.44 -13.36
CA GLU A 150 8.71 -18.16 -14.61
C GLU A 150 7.83 -19.40 -14.41
N GLY A 151 6.85 -19.58 -15.27
CA GLY A 151 5.86 -20.65 -15.18
C GLY A 151 4.68 -20.38 -14.22
N MET A 152 4.63 -19.20 -13.58
CA MET A 152 3.48 -18.81 -12.77
C MET A 152 2.45 -18.05 -13.59
N GLU A 153 1.17 -18.34 -13.34
CA GLU A 153 0.03 -17.67 -13.95
C GLU A 153 -0.59 -16.65 -12.99
N ILE A 154 -1.01 -15.49 -13.54
CA ILE A 154 -1.77 -14.49 -12.78
C ILE A 154 -3.26 -14.72 -13.03
N VAL A 155 -3.98 -15.03 -11.97
CA VAL A 155 -5.44 -15.18 -11.99
C VAL A 155 -6.08 -13.91 -11.42
N ASP A 156 -6.97 -13.29 -12.20
CA ASP A 156 -7.75 -12.13 -11.75
C ASP A 156 -9.01 -12.58 -11.02
N LEU A 157 -9.20 -12.07 -9.80
CA LEU A 157 -10.44 -12.20 -9.04
C LEU A 157 -11.33 -10.96 -9.27
N ASN A 158 -12.65 -11.16 -9.19
CA ASN A 158 -13.64 -10.11 -9.44
C ASN A 158 -13.91 -9.24 -8.21
N GLY A 159 -13.78 -9.81 -7.02
CA GLY A 159 -13.95 -9.10 -5.77
C GLY A 159 -12.94 -7.97 -5.58
N ALA A 160 -13.18 -7.11 -4.60
CA ALA A 160 -12.36 -5.94 -4.34
C ALA A 160 -11.96 -5.83 -2.87
N LEU A 161 -10.88 -5.10 -2.65
CA LEU A 161 -10.38 -4.70 -1.35
C LEU A 161 -10.54 -3.20 -1.20
N LYS A 162 -11.18 -2.74 -0.12
CA LYS A 162 -11.28 -1.31 0.22
C LYS A 162 -10.01 -0.90 0.95
N HIS A 163 -9.45 0.25 0.58
CA HIS A 163 -8.23 0.79 1.16
C HIS A 163 -8.45 2.22 1.62
N TYR A 164 -8.05 2.55 2.84
CA TYR A 164 -8.25 3.83 3.50
C TYR A 164 -6.92 4.56 3.75
N PRO A 165 -6.14 4.90 2.69
CA PRO A 165 -4.77 5.39 2.83
C PRO A 165 -4.69 6.78 3.45
N TYR A 166 -5.79 7.55 3.38
CA TYR A 166 -5.83 8.94 3.83
C TYR A 166 -7.19 9.29 4.40
N ASP A 167 -7.20 9.77 5.61
CA ASP A 167 -8.40 10.19 6.34
C ASP A 167 -8.65 11.70 6.30
N SER A 168 -7.63 12.48 5.95
CA SER A 168 -7.66 13.94 6.00
C SER A 168 -6.73 14.56 4.96
N ALA A 169 -6.90 15.84 4.74
CA ALA A 169 -5.96 16.63 3.93
C ALA A 169 -4.55 16.64 4.57
N GLY A 170 -4.49 16.68 5.90
CA GLY A 170 -3.23 16.65 6.65
C GLY A 170 -2.44 15.36 6.43
N SER A 171 -3.10 14.19 6.50
CA SER A 171 -2.45 12.89 6.30
C SER A 171 -1.87 12.75 4.88
N LEU A 172 -2.56 13.31 3.87
CA LEU A 172 -2.06 13.38 2.50
C LEU A 172 -0.79 14.21 2.40
N VAL A 173 -0.76 15.39 3.04
CA VAL A 173 0.40 16.29 3.05
C VAL A 173 1.57 15.66 3.80
N THR A 174 1.34 14.99 4.92
CA THR A 174 2.40 14.32 5.68
C THR A 174 3.08 13.22 4.87
N LYS A 175 2.29 12.34 4.22
CA LYS A 175 2.84 11.29 3.33
C LYS A 175 3.59 11.88 2.14
N LEU A 176 3.07 12.95 1.51
CA LEU A 176 3.73 13.68 0.43
C LEU A 176 5.10 14.20 0.86
N GLN A 177 5.18 14.80 2.04
CA GLN A 177 6.43 15.32 2.60
C GLN A 177 7.45 14.19 2.78
N PHE A 178 7.04 13.09 3.39
CA PHE A 178 7.89 11.91 3.60
C PHE A 178 8.44 11.35 2.28
N TYR A 179 7.55 11.00 1.34
CA TYR A 179 7.98 10.37 0.08
C TYR A 179 8.79 11.31 -0.83
N SER A 180 8.53 12.62 -0.79
CA SER A 180 9.35 13.58 -1.56
C SER A 180 10.76 13.72 -1.01
N THR A 181 10.94 13.61 0.30
CA THR A 181 12.26 13.60 0.95
C THR A 181 13.02 12.31 0.61
N LEU A 182 12.37 11.16 0.81
CA LEU A 182 12.97 9.85 0.48
C LEU A 182 13.41 9.78 -0.98
N PHE A 183 12.60 10.29 -1.91
CA PHE A 183 12.97 10.36 -3.32
C PHE A 183 14.24 11.20 -3.55
N ALA A 184 14.34 12.35 -2.90
CA ALA A 184 15.51 13.22 -3.05
C ALA A 184 16.78 12.53 -2.52
N GLU A 185 16.72 11.90 -1.36
CA GLU A 185 17.83 11.15 -0.76
C GLU A 185 18.30 9.99 -1.64
N GLN A 186 17.37 9.17 -2.13
CA GLN A 186 17.69 8.02 -2.99
C GLN A 186 18.30 8.40 -4.36
N ASN A 187 18.00 9.62 -4.86
CA ASN A 187 18.39 10.08 -6.18
C ASN A 187 19.48 11.19 -6.16
N GLN A 188 19.95 11.59 -5.00
CA GLN A 188 21.03 12.56 -4.84
C GLN A 188 22.29 12.07 -5.57
N GLY A 189 22.88 12.95 -6.38
CA GLY A 189 24.04 12.63 -7.21
C GLY A 189 23.75 11.76 -8.45
N LYS A 190 22.59 11.11 -8.52
CA LYS A 190 22.20 10.21 -9.64
C LYS A 190 21.36 10.91 -10.70
N LEU A 191 20.48 11.82 -10.29
CA LEU A 191 19.58 12.54 -11.18
C LEU A 191 19.81 14.06 -11.10
N LYS A 192 19.87 14.73 -12.27
CA LYS A 192 19.91 16.18 -12.35
C LYS A 192 18.51 16.78 -12.16
N SER A 193 18.44 17.87 -11.39
CA SER A 193 17.22 18.65 -11.15
C SER A 193 17.49 20.15 -11.22
N SER A 194 16.42 20.94 -11.37
CA SER A 194 16.43 22.40 -11.32
C SER A 194 15.08 22.93 -10.86
N PRO A 195 15.00 24.19 -10.35
CA PRO A 195 13.73 24.80 -9.99
C PRO A 195 12.71 24.83 -11.14
N CYS A 196 13.16 25.14 -12.37
CA CYS A 196 12.29 25.12 -13.55
C CYS A 196 11.74 23.71 -13.84
N LYS A 197 12.58 22.68 -13.70
CA LYS A 197 12.15 21.28 -13.85
C LYS A 197 11.15 20.91 -12.77
N ALA A 198 11.35 21.32 -11.53
CA ALA A 198 10.42 21.08 -10.42
C ALA A 198 9.04 21.70 -10.71
N ILE A 199 9.00 22.96 -11.10
CA ILE A 199 7.75 23.68 -11.44
C ILE A 199 7.03 23.00 -12.60
N SER A 200 7.71 22.79 -13.72
CA SER A 200 7.09 22.21 -14.93
C SER A 200 6.55 20.81 -14.68
N ARG A 201 7.29 19.97 -13.94
CA ARG A 201 6.86 18.61 -13.57
C ARG A 201 5.70 18.61 -12.59
N GLY A 202 5.68 19.53 -11.63
CA GLY A 202 4.58 19.70 -10.69
C GLY A 202 3.27 20.10 -11.39
N ILE A 203 3.33 21.11 -12.27
CA ILE A 203 2.18 21.54 -13.08
C ILE A 203 1.69 20.38 -13.96
N ALA A 204 2.59 19.71 -14.67
CA ALA A 204 2.22 18.57 -15.53
C ALA A 204 1.57 17.42 -14.74
N ALA A 205 2.05 17.13 -13.53
CA ALA A 205 1.47 16.10 -12.68
C ALA A 205 0.06 16.47 -12.20
N PHE A 206 -0.17 17.75 -11.83
CA PHE A 206 -1.52 18.23 -11.52
C PHE A 206 -2.48 18.06 -12.70
N PHE A 207 -2.13 18.57 -13.88
CA PHE A 207 -2.98 18.45 -15.07
C PHE A 207 -3.22 17.00 -15.47
N LYS A 208 -2.19 16.15 -15.39
CA LYS A 208 -2.34 14.72 -15.64
C LYS A 208 -3.34 14.07 -14.68
N GLY A 209 -3.25 14.35 -13.38
CA GLY A 209 -4.17 13.83 -12.37
C GLY A 209 -5.59 14.37 -12.56
N TYR A 210 -5.73 15.68 -12.62
CA TYR A 210 -7.03 16.34 -12.61
C TYR A 210 -7.79 16.18 -13.93
N VAL A 211 -7.12 16.41 -15.08
CA VAL A 211 -7.77 16.42 -16.39
C VAL A 211 -7.66 15.04 -17.06
N ILE A 212 -6.44 14.57 -17.33
CA ILE A 212 -6.26 13.35 -18.14
C ILE A 212 -6.78 12.11 -17.40
N ARG A 213 -6.51 12.00 -16.08
CA ARG A 213 -6.99 10.92 -15.22
C ARG A 213 -8.33 11.23 -14.56
N ARG A 214 -9.07 12.20 -15.11
CA ARG A 214 -10.46 12.52 -14.77
C ARG A 214 -10.70 12.80 -13.27
N GLY A 215 -9.70 13.34 -12.55
CA GLY A 215 -9.86 13.71 -11.14
C GLY A 215 -11.01 14.69 -10.90
N PHE A 216 -11.36 15.53 -11.90
CA PHE A 216 -12.49 16.46 -11.81
C PHE A 216 -13.84 15.78 -11.57
N LEU A 217 -13.99 14.49 -11.93
CA LEU A 217 -15.23 13.73 -11.68
C LEU A 217 -15.39 13.37 -10.18
N ASP A 218 -14.32 13.38 -9.40
CA ASP A 218 -14.35 13.14 -7.96
C ASP A 218 -14.57 14.43 -7.14
N GLY A 219 -14.95 15.53 -7.80
CA GLY A 219 -15.27 16.80 -7.18
C GLY A 219 -14.07 17.41 -6.42
N TYR A 220 -14.33 17.99 -5.23
CA TYR A 220 -13.26 18.60 -4.44
C TYR A 220 -12.16 17.60 -4.03
N ALA A 221 -12.54 16.34 -3.78
CA ALA A 221 -11.58 15.29 -3.40
C ALA A 221 -10.57 15.04 -4.53
N GLY A 222 -11.08 14.92 -5.77
CA GLY A 222 -10.23 14.75 -6.94
C GLY A 222 -9.35 15.96 -7.22
N PHE A 223 -9.87 17.20 -7.03
CA PHE A 223 -9.05 18.39 -7.12
C PHE A 223 -7.92 18.38 -6.08
N HIS A 224 -8.25 18.13 -4.80
CA HIS A 224 -7.28 18.10 -3.72
C HIS A 224 -6.20 17.04 -3.93
N ILE A 225 -6.60 15.82 -4.33
CA ILE A 225 -5.65 14.73 -4.62
C ILE A 225 -4.73 15.12 -5.79
N ALA A 226 -5.27 15.63 -6.88
CA ALA A 226 -4.47 16.06 -8.03
C ALA A 226 -3.50 17.20 -7.66
N PHE A 227 -3.96 18.16 -6.84
CA PHE A 227 -3.13 19.24 -6.32
C PHE A 227 -1.96 18.69 -5.47
N CYS A 228 -2.24 17.76 -4.55
CA CYS A 228 -1.22 17.10 -3.76
C CYS A 228 -0.24 16.28 -4.62
N GLN A 229 -0.70 15.62 -5.71
CA GLN A 229 0.18 14.93 -6.66
C GLN A 229 1.12 15.91 -7.39
N GLY A 230 0.59 17.06 -7.78
CA GLY A 230 1.38 18.15 -8.36
C GLY A 230 2.43 18.67 -7.39
N LEU A 231 2.02 18.97 -6.14
CA LEU A 231 2.89 19.46 -5.08
C LEU A 231 3.96 18.41 -4.70
N ALA A 232 3.59 17.14 -4.59
CA ALA A 232 4.53 16.04 -4.34
C ALA A 232 5.61 15.97 -5.42
N THR A 233 5.20 16.09 -6.69
CA THR A 233 6.12 16.06 -7.82
C THR A 233 7.02 17.29 -7.84
N TYR A 234 6.50 18.46 -7.56
CA TYR A 234 7.29 19.69 -7.40
C TYR A 234 8.34 19.52 -6.30
N LEU A 235 7.93 19.10 -5.10
CA LEU A 235 8.84 18.93 -3.96
C LEU A 235 9.89 17.85 -4.19
N LYS A 236 9.57 16.75 -4.86
CA LYS A 236 10.55 15.71 -5.26
C LYS A 236 11.74 16.33 -6.00
N TYR A 237 11.45 17.10 -7.03
CA TYR A 237 12.50 17.67 -7.87
C TYR A 237 13.17 18.89 -7.24
N LEU A 238 12.44 19.70 -6.45
CA LEU A 238 13.05 20.82 -5.74
C LEU A 238 14.01 20.34 -4.64
N LYS A 239 13.59 19.43 -3.78
CA LYS A 239 14.45 18.84 -2.75
C LYS A 239 15.66 18.12 -3.34
N LEU A 240 15.48 17.41 -4.46
CA LEU A 240 16.60 16.81 -5.18
C LEU A 240 17.59 17.86 -5.69
N TYR A 241 17.09 19.00 -6.19
CA TYR A 241 17.96 20.10 -6.59
C TYR A 241 18.75 20.65 -5.39
N GLU A 242 18.09 20.93 -4.28
CA GLU A 242 18.72 21.42 -3.04
C GLU A 242 19.75 20.42 -2.49
N ALA A 243 19.43 19.13 -2.47
CA ALA A 243 20.34 18.08 -2.04
C ALA A 243 21.59 17.97 -2.92
N ASN A 244 21.43 18.13 -4.24
CA ASN A 244 22.57 18.15 -5.17
C ASN A 244 23.45 19.40 -5.03
N GLN A 245 22.90 20.55 -4.59
CA GLN A 245 23.69 21.77 -4.36
C GLN A 245 24.53 21.69 -3.08
N LYS A 246 24.06 21.03 -2.02
CA LYS A 246 24.83 20.87 -0.77
C LYS A 246 26.22 20.25 -1.00
N ASN A 247 26.35 19.37 -2.00
CA ASN A 247 27.63 18.75 -2.34
C ASN A 247 28.59 19.71 -3.10
N ASN A 248 28.10 20.85 -3.59
CA ASN A 248 28.93 21.86 -4.29
C ASN A 248 29.49 22.94 -3.34
N PHE A 249 29.07 22.92 -2.07
CA PHE A 249 29.53 23.92 -1.07
C PHE A 249 30.43 23.30 0.02
N GLN A 250 30.80 22.02 -0.12
CA GLN A 250 31.86 21.31 0.63
C GLN A 250 33.10 21.12 -0.28
#